data_cdaf484ba93866538b6b43fe075ba0d9
#
_entry.id   cdaf484ba93866538b6b43fe075ba0d9
#
_cell.length_a   1.000
_cell.length_b   1.000
_cell.length_c   1.000
_cell.angle_alpha   90.00
_cell.angle_beta   90.00
_cell.angle_gamma   90.00
#
_symmetry.space_group_name_H-M   'P 1'
#
loop_
_entity.id
_entity.type
_entity.pdbx_description
1 polymer ?
#
loop_
_entity_poly.entity_id
_entity_poly.type
_entity_poly.pdbx_seq_one_letter_code
_entity_poly.pdbx_strand_id
1 'polypeptide(L)'
;MKLNLPDVTIFTFCWGTEHVEKSLRAMLIAMDQVDFKRSVLITDSSKTDLSLFGQVIDRHKIEVCDMSVDLNDNMSNDDKNRVGFNQSFIQQTNKYIFDDFCLNVQHDSTIIDIEKWDNRFMDYDYIGAPWPMHIIQASDMVAGRIEEIPNVVGNGGFSLRTRAFVEESAKLGWEHKNEDLNICVFNYDTMTSAGIKFAPPELAAQFSKEHPTPYGGFNRDLLFTYNSFGFHGEFNSAGMEFIQDYDLKGMV
;
A
#
# COMPACT_ATOMS: atom_id res chain seq x y z
N MET A 1 -20.73 -8.86 10.67
CA MET A 1 -21.16 -8.63 9.24
C MET A 1 -19.94 -8.11 8.52
N LYS A 2 -19.60 -8.62 7.35
CA LYS A 2 -18.49 -8.06 6.58
C LYS A 2 -18.89 -6.74 5.93
N LEU A 3 -17.93 -5.83 5.79
CA LEU A 3 -18.07 -4.66 4.93
C LEU A 3 -18.10 -5.15 3.47
N ASN A 4 -18.96 -4.58 2.64
CA ASN A 4 -19.04 -4.94 1.21
C ASN A 4 -18.50 -3.81 0.34
N LEU A 5 -17.43 -4.08 -0.40
CA LEU A 5 -16.77 -3.16 -1.33
C LEU A 5 -16.70 -3.77 -2.75
N PRO A 6 -17.85 -3.85 -3.46
CA PRO A 6 -17.96 -4.59 -4.72
C PRO A 6 -17.21 -3.93 -5.89
N ASP A 7 -16.74 -2.70 -5.73
CA ASP A 7 -16.01 -1.95 -6.76
C ASP A 7 -14.50 -1.90 -6.49
N VAL A 8 -14.05 -2.51 -5.36
CA VAL A 8 -12.65 -2.48 -4.92
C VAL A 8 -11.99 -3.83 -5.13
N THR A 9 -10.87 -3.85 -5.84
CA THR A 9 -9.94 -4.99 -5.89
C THR A 9 -8.92 -4.86 -4.77
N ILE A 10 -8.78 -5.87 -3.91
CA ILE A 10 -7.64 -5.92 -2.99
C ILE A 10 -6.45 -6.56 -3.71
N PHE A 11 -5.26 -6.00 -3.55
CA PHE A 11 -4.07 -6.61 -4.12
C PHE A 11 -2.85 -6.45 -3.21
N THR A 12 -1.90 -7.35 -3.42
CA THR A 12 -0.55 -7.23 -2.89
C THR A 12 0.45 -7.42 -4.02
N PHE A 13 1.55 -6.68 -3.95
CA PHE A 13 2.63 -6.71 -4.92
C PHE A 13 3.93 -7.04 -4.19
N CYS A 14 4.45 -8.25 -4.38
CA CYS A 14 5.64 -8.70 -3.68
C CYS A 14 6.27 -9.90 -4.39
N TRP A 15 7.52 -10.22 -4.07
CA TRP A 15 8.18 -11.45 -4.50
C TRP A 15 9.10 -11.99 -3.41
N GLY A 16 9.51 -13.24 -3.56
CA GLY A 16 10.23 -13.99 -2.55
C GLY A 16 9.28 -14.67 -1.56
N THR A 17 9.50 -15.96 -1.32
CA THR A 17 8.58 -16.83 -0.59
C THR A 17 8.18 -16.27 0.78
N GLU A 18 9.14 -15.76 1.56
CA GLU A 18 8.87 -15.19 2.88
C GLU A 18 8.02 -13.91 2.81
N HIS A 19 8.30 -13.02 1.85
CA HIS A 19 7.51 -11.80 1.68
C HIS A 19 6.10 -12.09 1.19
N VAL A 20 5.95 -13.06 0.28
CA VAL A 20 4.62 -13.49 -0.18
C VAL A 20 3.81 -14.10 0.96
N GLU A 21 4.42 -14.92 1.83
CA GLU A 21 3.73 -15.44 3.02
C GLU A 21 3.18 -14.32 3.90
N LYS A 22 4.03 -13.36 4.26
CA LYS A 22 3.64 -12.22 5.12
C LYS A 22 2.55 -11.37 4.46
N SER A 23 2.68 -11.09 3.16
CA SER A 23 1.73 -10.28 2.42
C SER A 23 0.38 -10.99 2.23
N LEU A 24 0.38 -12.29 1.97
CA LEU A 24 -0.86 -13.08 1.93
C LEU A 24 -1.57 -13.07 3.27
N ARG A 25 -0.83 -13.18 4.38
CA ARG A 25 -1.39 -13.09 5.74
C ARG A 25 -2.12 -11.76 5.95
N ALA A 26 -1.45 -10.65 5.65
CA ALA A 26 -2.03 -9.31 5.76
C ALA A 26 -3.28 -9.12 4.87
N MET A 27 -3.23 -9.62 3.64
CA MET A 27 -4.35 -9.56 2.70
C MET A 27 -5.54 -10.43 3.16
N LEU A 28 -5.30 -11.64 3.68
CA LEU A 28 -6.36 -12.53 4.16
C LEU A 28 -7.09 -11.96 5.37
N ILE A 29 -6.38 -11.29 6.30
CA ILE A 29 -6.99 -10.57 7.42
C ILE A 29 -7.99 -9.52 6.91
N ALA A 30 -7.62 -8.77 5.87
CA ALA A 30 -8.53 -7.80 5.25
C ALA A 30 -9.71 -8.49 4.57
N MET A 31 -9.48 -9.60 3.87
CA MET A 31 -10.53 -10.39 3.19
C MET A 31 -11.49 -11.08 4.16
N ASP A 32 -11.06 -11.38 5.38
CA ASP A 32 -11.96 -11.92 6.42
C ASP A 32 -12.96 -10.88 6.92
N GLN A 33 -12.62 -9.61 6.78
CA GLN A 33 -13.42 -8.48 7.26
C GLN A 33 -14.25 -7.81 6.15
N VAL A 34 -13.77 -7.90 4.89
CA VAL A 34 -14.34 -7.18 3.75
C VAL A 34 -14.56 -8.13 2.57
N ASP A 35 -15.73 -8.02 1.94
CA ASP A 35 -16.01 -8.66 0.66
C ASP A 35 -15.59 -7.72 -0.48
N PHE A 36 -14.51 -8.08 -1.16
CA PHE A 36 -13.93 -7.34 -2.28
C PHE A 36 -14.42 -7.90 -3.64
N LYS A 37 -14.31 -7.09 -4.69
CA LYS A 37 -14.60 -7.49 -6.07
C LYS A 37 -13.67 -8.61 -6.55
N ARG A 38 -12.37 -8.45 -6.32
CA ARG A 38 -11.30 -9.37 -6.68
C ARG A 38 -10.20 -9.35 -5.63
N SER A 39 -9.41 -10.41 -5.59
CA SER A 39 -8.21 -10.52 -4.74
C SER A 39 -7.05 -10.94 -5.62
N VAL A 40 -5.99 -10.14 -5.67
CA VAL A 40 -4.89 -10.31 -6.63
C VAL A 40 -3.54 -10.34 -5.91
N LEU A 41 -2.73 -11.36 -6.19
CA LEU A 41 -1.31 -11.44 -5.86
C LEU A 41 -0.50 -11.17 -7.12
N ILE A 42 0.23 -10.07 -7.16
CA ILE A 42 1.19 -9.77 -8.24
C ILE A 42 2.58 -10.16 -7.74
N THR A 43 3.22 -11.14 -8.38
CA THR A 43 4.49 -11.69 -7.91
C THR A 43 5.39 -12.15 -9.05
N ASP A 44 6.69 -12.24 -8.80
CA ASP A 44 7.66 -12.86 -9.71
C ASP A 44 7.78 -14.36 -9.34
N SER A 45 7.16 -15.21 -10.13
CA SER A 45 7.13 -16.66 -9.89
C SER A 45 8.52 -17.30 -10.02
N SER A 46 9.47 -16.66 -10.70
CA SER A 46 10.85 -17.14 -10.77
C SER A 46 11.61 -16.97 -9.43
N LYS A 47 11.11 -16.11 -8.55
CA LYS A 47 11.70 -15.78 -7.24
C LYS A 47 10.85 -16.27 -6.07
N THR A 48 9.68 -16.86 -6.35
CA THR A 48 8.71 -17.24 -5.32
C THR A 48 8.26 -18.68 -5.50
N ASP A 49 8.41 -19.49 -4.48
CA ASP A 49 7.82 -20.83 -4.47
C ASP A 49 6.33 -20.79 -4.13
N LEU A 50 5.51 -20.63 -5.15
CA LEU A 50 4.05 -20.56 -5.02
C LEU A 50 3.41 -21.90 -4.61
N SER A 51 4.11 -23.02 -4.74
CA SER A 51 3.56 -24.35 -4.39
C SER A 51 3.21 -24.45 -2.89
N LEU A 52 3.89 -23.66 -2.04
CA LEU A 52 3.64 -23.58 -0.61
C LEU A 52 2.30 -22.89 -0.28
N PHE A 53 1.75 -22.11 -1.19
CA PHE A 53 0.55 -21.30 -0.96
C PHE A 53 -0.66 -21.75 -1.81
N GLY A 54 -0.50 -22.80 -2.61
CA GLY A 54 -1.52 -23.23 -3.57
C GLY A 54 -2.89 -23.44 -2.94
N GLN A 55 -2.97 -24.12 -1.80
CA GLN A 55 -4.25 -24.37 -1.11
C GLN A 55 -4.92 -23.08 -0.62
N VAL A 56 -4.15 -22.13 -0.09
CA VAL A 56 -4.63 -20.81 0.37
C VAL A 56 -5.15 -20.01 -0.82
N ILE A 57 -4.35 -19.95 -1.89
CA ILE A 57 -4.69 -19.25 -3.13
C ILE A 57 -6.01 -19.78 -3.72
N ASP A 58 -6.12 -21.11 -3.85
CA ASP A 58 -7.31 -21.75 -4.41
C ASP A 58 -8.56 -21.55 -3.53
N ARG A 59 -8.41 -21.75 -2.20
CA ARG A 59 -9.51 -21.59 -1.24
C ARG A 59 -10.10 -20.19 -1.24
N HIS A 60 -9.24 -19.18 -1.27
CA HIS A 60 -9.64 -17.77 -1.22
C HIS A 60 -9.81 -17.14 -2.60
N LYS A 61 -9.65 -17.95 -3.69
CA LYS A 61 -9.79 -17.51 -5.08
C LYS A 61 -8.92 -16.30 -5.41
N ILE A 62 -7.68 -16.32 -4.91
CA ILE A 62 -6.71 -15.26 -5.18
C ILE A 62 -6.18 -15.44 -6.61
N GLU A 63 -6.36 -14.42 -7.43
CA GLU A 63 -5.78 -14.40 -8.77
C GLU A 63 -4.28 -14.13 -8.67
N VAL A 64 -3.46 -15.00 -9.23
CA VAL A 64 -2.01 -14.84 -9.28
C VAL A 64 -1.62 -14.24 -10.63
N CYS A 65 -0.98 -13.07 -10.58
CA CYS A 65 -0.44 -12.40 -11.75
C CYS A 65 1.08 -12.49 -11.72
N ASP A 66 1.65 -13.17 -12.72
CA ASP A 66 3.09 -13.30 -12.85
C ASP A 66 3.71 -12.08 -13.52
N MET A 67 4.75 -11.55 -12.93
CA MET A 67 5.50 -10.41 -13.45
C MET A 67 6.98 -10.76 -13.58
N SER A 68 7.68 -10.09 -14.47
CA SER A 68 9.13 -10.12 -14.52
C SER A 68 9.71 -8.83 -13.96
N VAL A 69 10.73 -8.95 -13.12
CA VAL A 69 11.44 -7.81 -12.56
C VAL A 69 12.82 -7.73 -13.21
N ASP A 70 12.99 -6.72 -14.06
CA ASP A 70 14.29 -6.40 -14.64
C ASP A 70 15.11 -5.58 -13.64
N LEU A 71 16.06 -6.24 -12.99
CA LEU A 71 16.99 -5.58 -12.06
C LEU A 71 18.24 -5.13 -12.82
N ASN A 72 18.64 -3.88 -12.62
CA ASN A 72 19.88 -3.37 -13.19
C ASN A 72 21.09 -4.01 -12.49
N ASP A 73 21.91 -4.74 -13.23
CA ASP A 73 23.06 -5.52 -12.71
C ASP A 73 24.17 -4.68 -12.08
N ASN A 74 24.17 -3.37 -12.30
CA ASN A 74 25.19 -2.45 -11.77
C ASN A 74 24.87 -1.88 -10.39
N MET A 75 23.71 -2.23 -9.80
CA MET A 75 23.31 -1.76 -8.47
C MET A 75 23.73 -2.72 -7.36
N SER A 76 23.87 -2.25 -6.13
CA SER A 76 23.99 -3.11 -4.95
C SER A 76 22.75 -4.02 -4.81
N ASN A 77 22.88 -5.17 -4.15
CA ASN A 77 21.73 -6.07 -4.00
C ASN A 77 20.56 -5.41 -3.24
N ASP A 78 20.83 -4.61 -2.22
CA ASP A 78 19.79 -3.91 -1.46
C ASP A 78 19.14 -2.80 -2.31
N ASP A 79 19.93 -2.05 -3.06
CA ASP A 79 19.40 -1.03 -3.97
C ASP A 79 18.64 -1.67 -5.14
N LYS A 80 19.11 -2.81 -5.69
CA LYS A 80 18.40 -3.57 -6.71
C LYS A 80 17.01 -3.97 -6.23
N ASN A 81 16.93 -4.56 -5.05
CA ASN A 81 15.67 -5.04 -4.50
C ASN A 81 14.71 -3.87 -4.28
N ARG A 82 15.17 -2.80 -3.64
CA ARG A 82 14.33 -1.65 -3.31
C ARG A 82 13.91 -0.85 -4.53
N VAL A 83 14.85 -0.48 -5.40
CA VAL A 83 14.54 0.31 -6.62
C VAL A 83 13.77 -0.55 -7.61
N GLY A 84 14.17 -1.81 -7.81
CA GLY A 84 13.46 -2.74 -8.67
C GLY A 84 12.02 -2.98 -8.23
N PHE A 85 11.78 -3.10 -6.91
CA PHE A 85 10.43 -3.20 -6.35
C PHE A 85 9.61 -1.97 -6.72
N ASN A 86 10.04 -0.80 -6.28
CA ASN A 86 9.28 0.43 -6.42
C ASN A 86 9.02 0.80 -7.89
N GLN A 87 10.02 0.63 -8.75
CA GLN A 87 9.89 0.86 -10.18
C GLN A 87 8.92 -0.13 -10.84
N SER A 88 9.04 -1.42 -10.53
CA SER A 88 8.12 -2.43 -11.04
C SER A 88 6.70 -2.21 -10.55
N PHE A 89 6.54 -1.84 -9.28
CA PHE A 89 5.24 -1.51 -8.70
C PHE A 89 4.54 -0.40 -9.50
N ILE A 90 5.23 0.74 -9.72
CA ILE A 90 4.67 1.86 -10.49
C ILE A 90 4.35 1.46 -11.93
N GLN A 91 5.30 0.81 -12.61
CA GLN A 91 5.21 0.57 -14.06
C GLN A 91 4.35 -0.63 -14.46
N GLN A 92 4.10 -1.56 -13.53
CA GLN A 92 3.45 -2.82 -13.87
C GLN A 92 2.08 -3.01 -13.22
N THR A 93 1.76 -2.33 -12.12
CA THR A 93 0.46 -2.50 -11.44
C THR A 93 -0.70 -2.28 -12.40
N ASN A 94 -0.63 -1.29 -13.30
CA ASN A 94 -1.66 -0.99 -14.28
C ASN A 94 -1.91 -2.11 -15.31
N LYS A 95 -1.00 -3.07 -15.44
CA LYS A 95 -1.17 -4.22 -16.34
C LYS A 95 -2.12 -5.28 -15.76
N TYR A 96 -2.24 -5.32 -14.45
CA TYR A 96 -2.98 -6.35 -13.72
C TYR A 96 -4.19 -5.80 -12.97
N ILE A 97 -4.16 -4.51 -12.61
CA ILE A 97 -5.23 -3.83 -11.88
C ILE A 97 -5.91 -2.83 -12.81
N PHE A 98 -7.15 -3.14 -13.17
CA PHE A 98 -7.95 -2.37 -14.12
C PHE A 98 -9.39 -2.14 -13.62
N ASP A 99 -9.66 -2.45 -12.37
CA ASP A 99 -10.92 -2.14 -11.69
C ASP A 99 -10.95 -0.66 -11.27
N ASP A 100 -12.14 -0.12 -11.02
CA ASP A 100 -12.30 1.31 -10.72
C ASP A 100 -11.51 1.75 -9.50
N PHE A 101 -11.46 0.88 -8.47
CA PHE A 101 -10.65 1.07 -7.26
C PHE A 101 -9.81 -0.15 -6.94
N CYS A 102 -8.66 0.10 -6.34
CA CYS A 102 -7.82 -0.97 -5.78
C CYS A 102 -7.24 -0.56 -4.42
N LEU A 103 -7.24 -1.51 -3.49
CA LEU A 103 -6.63 -1.40 -2.18
C LEU A 103 -5.30 -2.17 -2.18
N ASN A 104 -4.19 -1.46 -2.08
CA ASN A 104 -2.89 -2.06 -1.86
C ASN A 104 -2.71 -2.45 -0.40
N VAL A 105 -2.26 -3.68 -0.15
CA VAL A 105 -1.93 -4.19 1.18
C VAL A 105 -0.56 -4.82 1.12
N GLN A 106 0.40 -4.29 1.86
CA GLN A 106 1.74 -4.86 2.01
C GLN A 106 1.83 -5.73 3.27
N HIS A 107 2.95 -6.42 3.44
CA HIS A 107 3.19 -7.38 4.53
C HIS A 107 3.08 -6.79 5.95
N ASP A 108 3.21 -5.49 6.07
CA ASP A 108 3.19 -4.71 7.31
C ASP A 108 1.99 -3.76 7.38
N SER A 109 0.90 -4.12 6.70
CA SER A 109 -0.32 -3.33 6.66
C SER A 109 -1.57 -4.22 6.58
N THR A 110 -2.69 -3.79 7.15
CA THR A 110 -4.00 -4.42 6.96
C THR A 110 -5.14 -3.55 7.48
N ILE A 111 -6.37 -4.00 7.27
CA ILE A 111 -7.58 -3.43 7.88
C ILE A 111 -7.66 -3.87 9.35
N ILE A 112 -7.92 -2.93 10.26
CA ILE A 112 -8.02 -3.18 11.70
C ILE A 112 -9.40 -2.89 12.29
N ASP A 113 -10.15 -1.97 11.67
CA ASP A 113 -11.48 -1.61 12.16
C ASP A 113 -12.39 -1.23 10.99
N ILE A 114 -13.27 -2.15 10.57
CA ILE A 114 -14.23 -1.92 9.48
C ILE A 114 -15.28 -0.87 9.80
N GLU A 115 -15.54 -0.59 11.07
CA GLU A 115 -16.49 0.46 11.50
C GLU A 115 -15.97 1.87 11.16
N LYS A 116 -14.67 1.98 10.85
CA LYS A 116 -14.01 3.25 10.42
C LYS A 116 -14.08 3.48 8.92
N TRP A 117 -14.66 2.57 8.16
CA TRP A 117 -14.86 2.83 6.74
C TRP A 117 -15.75 4.05 6.53
N ASP A 118 -15.28 4.96 5.67
CA ASP A 118 -16.03 6.14 5.24
C ASP A 118 -16.10 6.17 3.71
N ASN A 119 -17.29 6.25 3.15
CA ASN A 119 -17.46 6.27 1.70
C ASN A 119 -16.76 7.46 1.02
N ARG A 120 -16.45 8.54 1.77
CA ARG A 120 -15.65 9.66 1.29
C ARG A 120 -14.22 9.28 0.88
N PHE A 121 -13.72 8.12 1.32
CA PHE A 121 -12.43 7.60 0.85
C PHE A 121 -12.43 7.37 -0.66
N MET A 122 -13.58 7.05 -1.23
CA MET A 122 -13.76 6.84 -2.67
C MET A 122 -13.99 8.12 -3.48
N ASP A 123 -14.04 9.30 -2.87
CA ASP A 123 -14.15 10.59 -3.55
C ASP A 123 -12.81 11.09 -4.13
N TYR A 124 -11.72 10.38 -3.84
CA TYR A 124 -10.34 10.72 -4.21
C TYR A 124 -9.69 9.63 -5.03
N ASP A 125 -8.73 10.02 -5.85
CA ASP A 125 -7.96 9.08 -6.67
C ASP A 125 -6.86 8.37 -5.88
N TYR A 126 -6.42 9.01 -4.79
CA TYR A 126 -5.42 8.45 -3.89
C TYR A 126 -5.69 8.83 -2.44
N ILE A 127 -5.68 7.82 -1.58
CA ILE A 127 -5.65 7.97 -0.14
C ILE A 127 -4.73 6.91 0.47
N GLY A 128 -3.78 7.34 1.29
CA GLY A 128 -2.87 6.55 2.11
C GLY A 128 -2.66 7.25 3.44
N ALA A 129 -1.76 6.79 4.29
CA ALA A 129 -1.48 7.47 5.56
C ALA A 129 -0.82 8.84 5.32
N PRO A 130 -1.17 9.87 6.10
CA PRO A 130 -0.47 11.14 6.06
C PRO A 130 0.88 11.02 6.77
N TRP A 131 1.90 11.70 6.23
CA TRP A 131 3.22 11.81 6.85
C TRP A 131 3.31 13.04 7.77
N PRO A 132 4.03 12.95 8.90
CA PRO A 132 4.40 14.13 9.68
C PRO A 132 5.43 14.95 8.88
N MET A 133 5.14 16.24 8.65
CA MET A 133 6.00 17.14 7.89
C MET A 133 7.47 17.10 8.35
N HIS A 134 7.69 17.09 9.68
CA HIS A 134 9.04 17.09 10.24
C HIS A 134 9.83 15.80 9.94
N ILE A 135 9.17 14.66 9.75
CA ILE A 135 9.84 13.40 9.37
C ILE A 135 10.25 13.47 7.91
N ILE A 136 9.37 13.95 7.03
CA ILE A 136 9.71 14.09 5.61
C ILE A 136 10.83 15.11 5.42
N GLN A 137 10.74 16.28 6.06
CA GLN A 137 11.75 17.34 5.96
C GLN A 137 13.10 16.93 6.55
N ALA A 138 13.11 16.13 7.62
CA ALA A 138 14.32 15.61 8.25
C ALA A 138 14.92 14.39 7.52
N SER A 139 14.17 13.78 6.61
CA SER A 139 14.67 12.62 5.89
C SER A 139 15.69 13.04 4.83
N ASP A 140 16.82 12.33 4.75
CA ASP A 140 17.80 12.49 3.68
C ASP A 140 17.18 12.28 2.28
N MET A 141 15.99 11.70 2.24
CA MET A 141 15.25 11.38 1.02
C MET A 141 14.75 12.63 0.29
N VAL A 142 14.39 13.68 1.01
CA VAL A 142 13.94 14.96 0.43
C VAL A 142 14.84 16.15 0.78
N ALA A 143 15.87 15.95 1.62
CA ALA A 143 16.77 17.00 2.08
C ALA A 143 17.39 17.76 0.91
N GLY A 144 17.17 19.06 0.88
CA GLY A 144 17.71 19.99 -0.12
C GLY A 144 17.05 19.96 -1.50
N ARG A 145 15.97 19.19 -1.70
CA ARG A 145 15.29 19.08 -3.01
C ARG A 145 13.97 19.84 -3.08
N ILE A 146 13.28 20.01 -1.96
CA ILE A 146 11.97 20.66 -1.89
C ILE A 146 11.96 21.66 -0.75
N GLU A 147 11.77 22.94 -1.03
CA GLU A 147 11.62 23.99 -0.02
C GLU A 147 10.29 23.87 0.72
N GLU A 148 9.23 23.51 0.00
CA GLU A 148 7.91 23.22 0.53
C GLU A 148 7.44 21.86 0.01
N ILE A 149 6.92 21.01 0.89
CA ILE A 149 6.33 19.72 0.49
C ILE A 149 4.91 19.99 0.06
N PRO A 150 4.56 19.76 -1.22
CA PRO A 150 3.27 20.14 -1.77
C PRO A 150 2.12 19.24 -1.26
N ASN A 151 2.46 18.06 -0.77
CA ASN A 151 1.50 17.07 -0.31
C ASN A 151 2.10 16.21 0.82
N VAL A 152 1.30 15.95 1.84
CA VAL A 152 1.69 15.12 3.01
C VAL A 152 0.95 13.78 3.06
N VAL A 153 0.13 13.46 2.07
CA VAL A 153 -0.60 12.20 1.98
C VAL A 153 0.05 11.33 0.92
N GLY A 154 0.63 10.22 1.31
CA GLY A 154 1.38 9.47 0.34
C GLY A 154 1.71 8.04 0.68
N ASN A 155 1.67 7.55 1.87
CA ASN A 155 2.11 6.20 2.18
C ASN A 155 1.48 5.14 1.28
N GLY A 156 2.31 4.41 0.51
CA GLY A 156 1.85 3.47 -0.52
C GLY A 156 1.45 2.09 0.01
N GLY A 157 1.99 1.66 1.16
CA GLY A 157 1.86 0.29 1.64
C GLY A 157 0.47 -0.11 2.10
N PHE A 158 -0.35 0.85 2.57
CA PHE A 158 -1.79 0.70 2.73
C PHE A 158 -2.49 1.90 2.08
N SER A 159 -2.94 1.73 0.85
CA SER A 159 -3.52 2.83 0.08
C SER A 159 -4.65 2.38 -0.82
N LEU A 160 -5.71 3.19 -0.90
CA LEU A 160 -6.78 3.05 -1.87
C LEU A 160 -6.48 3.96 -3.06
N ARG A 161 -6.57 3.41 -4.26
CA ARG A 161 -6.19 4.05 -5.51
C ARG A 161 -7.28 3.86 -6.56
N THR A 162 -7.55 4.87 -7.36
CA THR A 162 -8.36 4.69 -8.57
C THR A 162 -7.53 4.10 -9.71
N ARG A 163 -8.22 3.55 -10.68
CA ARG A 163 -7.60 3.15 -11.96
C ARG A 163 -6.85 4.32 -12.61
N ALA A 164 -7.44 5.51 -12.62
CA ALA A 164 -6.81 6.71 -13.18
C ALA A 164 -5.46 7.00 -12.49
N PHE A 165 -5.40 6.91 -11.16
CA PHE A 165 -4.14 7.09 -10.42
C PHE A 165 -3.09 6.07 -10.84
N VAL A 166 -3.45 4.80 -10.96
CA VAL A 166 -2.52 3.72 -11.34
C VAL A 166 -2.02 3.91 -12.79
N GLU A 167 -2.90 4.30 -13.70
CA GLU A 167 -2.55 4.56 -15.11
C GLU A 167 -1.67 5.81 -15.27
N GLU A 168 -1.95 6.90 -14.55
CA GLU A 168 -1.15 8.12 -14.62
C GLU A 168 0.22 7.94 -13.95
N SER A 169 0.27 7.26 -12.79
CA SER A 169 1.55 7.01 -12.13
C SER A 169 2.49 6.15 -12.97
N ALA A 170 1.97 5.22 -13.77
CA ALA A 170 2.78 4.39 -14.68
C ALA A 170 3.48 5.18 -15.80
N LYS A 171 3.06 6.41 -16.07
CA LYS A 171 3.66 7.29 -17.09
C LYS A 171 4.77 8.18 -16.52
N LEU A 172 4.93 8.23 -15.20
CA LEU A 172 5.85 9.13 -14.53
C LEU A 172 7.32 8.75 -14.77
N GLY A 173 8.16 9.77 -14.79
CA GLY A 173 9.60 9.62 -14.67
C GLY A 173 9.99 9.12 -13.28
N TRP A 174 11.22 8.63 -13.17
CA TRP A 174 11.77 8.12 -11.93
C TRP A 174 12.67 9.18 -11.29
N GLU A 175 12.13 9.92 -10.31
CA GLU A 175 12.85 10.99 -9.62
C GLU A 175 13.29 10.58 -8.22
N HIS A 176 12.65 9.56 -7.65
CA HIS A 176 12.96 9.09 -6.31
C HIS A 176 12.85 7.56 -6.20
N LYS A 177 13.68 6.95 -5.33
CA LYS A 177 13.77 5.51 -5.14
C LYS A 177 12.58 4.88 -4.39
N ASN A 178 11.78 5.67 -3.66
CA ASN A 178 10.55 5.22 -3.03
C ASN A 178 9.37 5.60 -3.92
N GLU A 179 8.47 4.65 -4.18
CA GLU A 179 7.35 4.85 -5.10
C GLU A 179 6.40 5.94 -4.64
N ASP A 180 6.07 5.94 -3.36
CA ASP A 180 5.16 6.87 -2.72
C ASP A 180 5.69 8.32 -2.74
N LEU A 181 6.96 8.52 -2.40
CA LEU A 181 7.60 9.83 -2.53
C LEU A 181 7.71 10.24 -3.99
N ASN A 182 8.06 9.31 -4.90
CA ASN A 182 8.14 9.60 -6.32
C ASN A 182 6.82 10.13 -6.87
N ILE A 183 5.70 9.48 -6.53
CA ILE A 183 4.38 9.88 -7.04
C ILE A 183 3.83 11.07 -6.26
N CYS A 184 3.78 10.95 -4.92
CA CYS A 184 2.96 11.82 -4.09
C CYS A 184 3.66 13.11 -3.68
N VAL A 185 5.00 13.20 -3.85
CA VAL A 185 5.78 14.40 -3.52
C VAL A 185 6.46 14.96 -4.78
N PHE A 186 7.36 14.19 -5.41
CA PHE A 186 8.17 14.71 -6.53
C PHE A 186 7.39 14.93 -7.81
N ASN A 187 6.36 14.13 -8.07
CA ASN A 187 5.48 14.27 -9.24
C ASN A 187 4.07 14.74 -8.85
N TYR A 188 3.87 15.31 -7.67
CA TYR A 188 2.55 15.76 -7.21
C TYR A 188 1.88 16.73 -8.18
N ASP A 189 2.62 17.75 -8.64
CA ASP A 189 2.10 18.75 -9.60
C ASP A 189 1.77 18.11 -10.95
N THR A 190 2.53 17.14 -11.41
CA THR A 190 2.28 16.38 -12.63
C THR A 190 0.98 15.59 -12.49
N MET A 191 0.80 14.87 -11.38
CA MET A 191 -0.39 14.09 -11.11
C MET A 191 -1.65 14.96 -10.98
N THR A 192 -1.56 16.05 -10.23
CA THR A 192 -2.70 16.98 -10.06
C THR A 192 -3.05 17.71 -11.37
N SER A 193 -2.06 18.04 -12.20
CA SER A 193 -2.27 18.61 -13.55
C SER A 193 -2.96 17.60 -14.50
N ALA A 194 -2.76 16.30 -14.27
CA ALA A 194 -3.49 15.23 -14.96
C ALA A 194 -4.90 15.00 -14.41
N GLY A 195 -5.33 15.76 -13.39
CA GLY A 195 -6.65 15.69 -12.78
C GLY A 195 -6.75 14.75 -11.58
N ILE A 196 -5.65 14.15 -11.13
CA ILE A 196 -5.60 13.25 -9.96
C ILE A 196 -5.87 14.03 -8.67
N LYS A 197 -6.78 13.51 -7.86
CA LYS A 197 -7.18 14.09 -6.57
C LYS A 197 -6.62 13.29 -5.41
N PHE A 198 -5.76 13.91 -4.62
CA PHE A 198 -5.27 13.35 -3.36
C PHE A 198 -6.21 13.69 -2.22
N ALA A 199 -6.44 12.76 -1.30
CA ALA A 199 -7.26 13.00 -0.12
C ALA A 199 -6.61 14.05 0.81
N PRO A 200 -7.41 14.87 1.53
CA PRO A 200 -6.87 15.77 2.53
C PRO A 200 -6.34 14.97 3.74
N PRO A 201 -5.30 15.48 4.43
CA PRO A 201 -4.61 14.74 5.48
C PRO A 201 -5.51 14.35 6.67
N GLU A 202 -6.54 15.12 6.99
CA GLU A 202 -7.50 14.80 8.05
C GLU A 202 -8.35 13.56 7.72
N LEU A 203 -8.73 13.40 6.45
CA LEU A 203 -9.45 12.22 5.99
C LEU A 203 -8.50 11.03 5.84
N ALA A 204 -7.29 11.27 5.35
CA ALA A 204 -6.25 10.25 5.21
C ALA A 204 -5.86 9.63 6.56
N ALA A 205 -5.81 10.42 7.63
CA ALA A 205 -5.57 9.93 8.98
C ALA A 205 -6.69 9.02 9.53
N GLN A 206 -7.92 9.14 9.02
CA GLN A 206 -9.02 8.22 9.32
C GLN A 206 -8.94 6.93 8.51
N PHE A 207 -8.37 7.01 7.31
CA PHE A 207 -8.17 5.85 6.45
C PHE A 207 -7.01 4.97 6.93
N SER A 208 -5.84 5.54 7.15
CA SER A 208 -4.65 4.78 7.52
C SER A 208 -3.79 5.51 8.54
N LYS A 209 -3.27 4.75 9.50
CA LYS A 209 -2.24 5.22 10.43
C LYS A 209 -0.89 4.63 10.04
N GLU A 210 0.10 5.49 9.95
CA GLU A 210 1.51 5.08 9.88
C GLU A 210 2.28 5.72 11.04
N HIS A 211 2.51 7.02 10.97
CA HIS A 211 3.16 7.79 12.01
C HIS A 211 2.15 8.59 12.84
N PRO A 212 2.51 8.99 14.08
CA PRO A 212 1.74 9.99 14.80
C PRO A 212 1.74 11.31 14.02
N THR A 213 0.54 11.79 13.64
CA THR A 213 0.38 13.05 12.91
C THR A 213 -0.57 13.98 13.67
N PRO A 214 -0.49 15.31 13.46
CA PRO A 214 -1.43 16.25 14.06
C PRO A 214 -2.85 16.12 13.47
N TYR A 215 -3.00 15.46 12.35
CA TYR A 215 -4.27 15.36 11.61
C TYR A 215 -5.29 14.39 12.23
N GLY A 216 -4.81 13.39 12.98
CA GLY A 216 -5.64 12.36 13.62
C GLY A 216 -6.00 12.62 15.07
N GLY A 217 -5.84 13.87 15.56
CA GLY A 217 -6.02 14.18 16.99
C GLY A 217 -4.93 13.50 17.80
N PHE A 218 -3.75 14.11 17.82
CA PHE A 218 -2.59 13.59 18.57
C PHE A 218 -2.91 13.55 20.07
N ASN A 219 -3.28 12.38 20.55
CA ASN A 219 -3.26 12.05 21.96
C ASN A 219 -2.11 11.09 22.21
N ARG A 220 -1.16 11.44 23.08
CA ARG A 220 -0.04 10.58 23.47
C ARG A 220 -0.51 9.21 23.97
N ASP A 221 -1.68 9.17 24.61
CA ASP A 221 -2.30 7.94 25.11
C ASP A 221 -2.90 7.08 23.97
N LEU A 222 -3.02 7.64 22.75
CA LEU A 222 -3.51 6.95 21.56
C LEU A 222 -2.38 6.45 20.63
N LEU A 223 -1.12 6.49 21.05
CA LEU A 223 -0.01 5.86 20.30
C LEU A 223 -0.25 4.36 20.08
N PHE A 224 -1.05 3.73 20.94
CA PHE A 224 -1.38 2.31 20.92
C PHE A 224 -2.81 2.00 20.50
N THR A 225 -3.66 3.00 20.26
CA THR A 225 -5.03 2.81 19.77
C THR A 225 -5.12 3.28 18.33
N TYR A 226 -5.51 2.35 17.47
CA TYR A 226 -5.82 2.67 16.09
C TYR A 226 -7.21 3.32 16.04
N ASN A 227 -7.29 4.55 15.55
CA ASN A 227 -8.56 5.23 15.27
C ASN A 227 -8.71 5.45 13.75
N SER A 228 -8.25 4.48 12.98
CA SER A 228 -8.26 4.46 11.52
C SER A 228 -8.82 3.14 10.99
N PHE A 229 -9.23 3.12 9.73
CA PHE A 229 -9.69 1.91 9.06
C PHE A 229 -8.59 0.86 8.94
N GLY A 230 -7.37 1.28 8.62
CA GLY A 230 -6.20 0.41 8.54
C GLY A 230 -4.92 1.06 9.05
N PHE A 231 -3.81 0.37 8.89
CA PHE A 231 -2.49 0.86 9.27
C PHE A 231 -1.41 0.41 8.28
N HIS A 232 -0.24 1.02 8.37
CA HIS A 232 0.99 0.60 7.70
C HIS A 232 2.21 0.82 8.58
N GLY A 233 3.24 0.00 8.35
CA GLY A 233 4.59 0.14 8.89
C GLY A 233 4.91 -0.84 10.01
N GLU A 234 6.06 -1.53 9.88
CA GLU A 234 6.57 -2.53 10.84
C GLU A 234 6.77 -1.98 12.28
N PHE A 235 6.97 -0.67 12.41
CA PHE A 235 7.11 -0.01 13.72
C PHE A 235 5.78 0.14 14.48
N ASN A 236 4.64 -0.16 13.85
CA ASN A 236 3.33 -0.25 14.50
C ASN A 236 3.20 -1.63 15.19
N SER A 237 3.87 -1.83 16.32
CA SER A 237 3.99 -3.12 16.99
C SER A 237 2.65 -3.82 17.23
N ALA A 238 1.63 -3.10 17.69
CA ALA A 238 0.31 -3.70 17.92
C ALA A 238 -0.36 -4.17 16.61
N GLY A 239 -0.16 -3.46 15.50
CA GLY A 239 -0.64 -3.90 14.19
C GLY A 239 0.13 -5.10 13.67
N MET A 240 1.44 -5.15 13.91
CA MET A 240 2.27 -6.29 13.53
C MET A 240 1.96 -7.53 14.36
N GLU A 241 1.71 -7.40 15.67
CA GLU A 241 1.21 -8.50 16.52
C GLU A 241 -0.11 -9.05 15.97
N PHE A 242 -1.04 -8.17 15.59
CA PHE A 242 -2.32 -8.58 14.98
C PHE A 242 -2.13 -9.38 13.69
N ILE A 243 -1.18 -9.00 12.83
CA ILE A 243 -0.85 -9.76 11.60
C ILE A 243 -0.17 -11.08 11.95
N GLN A 244 0.79 -11.10 12.89
CA GLN A 244 1.56 -12.28 13.25
C GLN A 244 0.73 -13.36 13.92
N ASP A 245 -0.23 -12.96 14.75
CA ASP A 245 -1.12 -13.87 15.47
C ASP A 245 -2.17 -14.52 14.56
N TYR A 246 -2.34 -14.01 13.33
CA TYR A 246 -3.27 -14.58 12.37
C TYR A 246 -2.80 -15.96 11.90
N ASP A 247 -3.57 -16.98 12.20
CA ASP A 247 -3.22 -18.38 11.92
C ASP A 247 -3.47 -18.78 10.46
N LEU A 248 -2.40 -18.73 9.65
CA LEU A 248 -2.45 -19.30 8.30
C LEU A 248 -2.58 -20.82 8.29
N LYS A 249 -2.14 -21.52 9.38
CA LYS A 249 -2.11 -23.01 9.42
C LYS A 249 -3.50 -23.60 9.55
N GLY A 250 -4.46 -22.89 10.15
CA GLY A 250 -5.87 -23.28 10.12
C GLY A 250 -6.51 -23.17 8.74
N MET A 251 -5.78 -22.60 7.77
CA MET A 251 -6.21 -22.38 6.40
C MET A 251 -5.50 -23.27 5.37
N VAL A 252 -4.51 -24.05 5.81
CA VAL A 252 -3.80 -25.06 4.99
C VAL A 252 -4.43 -26.43 5.12
#